data_3bb8592dc97baf0bd806fca9f8d582c4
#
_entry.id   3bb8592dc97baf0bd806fca9f8d582c4
#
_cell.length_a   1.000
_cell.length_b   1.000
_cell.length_c   1.000
_cell.angle_alpha   90.00
_cell.angle_beta   90.00
_cell.angle_gamma   90.00
#
_symmetry.space_group_name_H-M   'P 1'
#
loop_
_entity.id
_entity.type
_entity.pdbx_description
1 polymer ?
#
loop_
_entity_poly.entity_id
_entity_poly.type
_entity_poly.pdbx_seq_one_letter_code
_entity_poly.pdbx_strand_id
1 'polypeptide(L)'
;MSQKEIQESLDLLEKHWDFDPILRKFVLGKITVVTDFAIKVKDVIFHVPYLNSEKKYILWKWFWPDCHNCCDRQGRLPLTSDDLITIGKGLKYKNTADFIKNETLTVTYDEPGPSGQMTTMTTINLKRKIDETAEEDGTHISCRFLDDAGACSMHPDRPGVCYLYPFASWLENEQGKARVHATYQFTGDCPGFYLADNLDQMKEELRAYSTTIYDYNMASNRTNREGFSAVSFS
;
A
#
# COMPACT_ATOMS: atom_id res chain seq x y z
N MET A 1 -4.78 12.04 3.26
CA MET A 1 -3.77 13.14 3.25
C MET A 1 -4.40 14.44 2.81
N SER A 2 -4.17 15.54 3.52
CA SER A 2 -4.59 16.88 3.11
C SER A 2 -3.67 17.39 1.96
N GLN A 3 -4.13 18.41 1.23
CA GLN A 3 -3.32 19.05 0.18
C GLN A 3 -2.01 19.65 0.73
N LYS A 4 -2.04 20.14 1.96
CA LYS A 4 -0.87 20.66 2.67
C LYS A 4 0.16 19.58 2.93
N GLU A 5 -0.26 18.42 3.42
CA GLU A 5 0.62 17.28 3.68
C GLU A 5 1.26 16.74 2.40
N ILE A 6 0.50 16.66 1.30
CA ILE A 6 1.03 16.28 0.00
C ILE A 6 2.09 17.28 -0.47
N GLN A 7 1.84 18.58 -0.30
CA GLN A 7 2.80 19.62 -0.65
C GLN A 7 4.10 19.49 0.16
N GLU A 8 4.00 19.34 1.48
CA GLU A 8 5.15 19.16 2.38
C GLU A 8 5.94 17.89 2.03
N SER A 9 5.24 16.80 1.66
CA SER A 9 5.86 15.57 1.22
C SER A 9 6.66 15.75 -0.06
N LEU A 10 6.10 16.46 -1.05
CA LEU A 10 6.77 16.77 -2.30
C LEU A 10 7.99 17.68 -2.10
N ASP A 11 7.89 18.66 -1.21
CA ASP A 11 9.00 19.56 -0.89
C ASP A 11 10.20 18.78 -0.28
N LEU A 12 9.90 17.82 0.61
CA LEU A 12 10.92 16.94 1.18
C LEU A 12 11.52 16.01 0.12
N LEU A 13 10.70 15.48 -0.78
CA LEU A 13 11.15 14.59 -1.84
C LEU A 13 12.09 15.33 -2.80
N GLU A 14 11.72 16.52 -3.25
CA GLU A 14 12.56 17.33 -4.16
C GLU A 14 13.87 17.79 -3.52
N LYS A 15 13.94 17.87 -2.20
CA LYS A 15 15.18 18.20 -1.49
C LYS A 15 16.24 17.10 -1.61
N HIS A 16 15.82 15.86 -1.78
CA HIS A 16 16.69 14.69 -1.75
C HIS A 16 16.83 13.98 -3.10
N TRP A 17 15.85 14.16 -3.99
CA TRP A 17 15.80 13.50 -5.30
C TRP A 17 15.40 14.49 -6.39
N ASP A 18 15.87 14.22 -7.60
CA ASP A 18 15.45 14.94 -8.81
C ASP A 18 14.07 14.44 -9.24
N PHE A 19 13.02 15.09 -8.76
CA PHE A 19 11.63 14.72 -9.05
C PHE A 19 11.06 15.61 -10.17
N ASP A 20 10.50 14.99 -11.22
CA ASP A 20 10.00 15.70 -12.41
C ASP A 20 8.91 16.73 -12.03
N PRO A 21 9.08 18.02 -12.41
CA PRO A 21 8.11 19.07 -12.11
C PRO A 21 6.71 18.81 -12.68
N ILE A 22 6.58 18.01 -13.73
CA ILE A 22 5.28 17.64 -14.31
C ILE A 22 4.59 16.62 -13.39
N LEU A 23 5.33 15.64 -12.88
CA LEU A 23 4.80 14.71 -11.88
C LEU A 23 4.35 15.44 -10.60
N ARG A 24 5.11 16.45 -10.16
CA ARG A 24 4.68 17.30 -9.05
C ARG A 24 3.33 17.97 -9.32
N LYS A 25 3.15 18.56 -10.50
CA LYS A 25 1.87 19.16 -10.89
C LYS A 25 0.74 18.14 -10.91
N PHE A 26 1.01 16.95 -11.38
CA PHE A 26 0.03 15.85 -11.40
C PHE A 26 -0.37 15.44 -9.97
N VAL A 27 0.59 15.16 -9.10
CA VAL A 27 0.33 14.76 -7.70
C VAL A 27 -0.45 15.84 -6.94
N LEU A 28 -0.20 17.11 -7.22
CA LEU A 28 -0.96 18.26 -6.67
C LEU A 28 -2.33 18.48 -7.31
N GLY A 29 -2.76 17.62 -8.24
CA GLY A 29 -4.04 17.77 -8.95
C GLY A 29 -4.10 18.96 -9.91
N LYS A 30 -2.95 19.53 -10.30
CA LYS A 30 -2.87 20.65 -11.26
C LYS A 30 -2.91 20.18 -12.72
N ILE A 31 -2.73 18.90 -12.97
CA ILE A 31 -2.93 18.25 -14.26
C ILE A 31 -4.12 17.30 -14.09
N THR A 32 -5.21 17.56 -14.80
CA THR A 32 -6.48 16.84 -14.65
C THR A 32 -6.84 15.99 -15.87
N VAL A 33 -6.20 16.20 -17.01
CA VAL A 33 -6.46 15.45 -18.23
C VAL A 33 -5.56 14.22 -18.28
N VAL A 34 -6.03 13.17 -17.66
CA VAL A 34 -5.34 11.89 -17.52
C VAL A 34 -6.25 10.78 -18.06
N THR A 35 -5.68 9.85 -18.80
CA THR A 35 -6.35 8.64 -19.24
C THR A 35 -5.69 7.44 -18.58
N ASP A 36 -6.49 6.56 -17.97
CA ASP A 36 -5.98 5.31 -17.42
C ASP A 36 -5.95 4.23 -18.48
N PHE A 37 -4.80 3.62 -18.69
CA PHE A 37 -4.62 2.46 -19.54
C PHE A 37 -4.69 1.19 -18.73
N ALA A 38 -5.76 0.41 -18.95
CA ALA A 38 -5.91 -0.89 -18.33
C ALA A 38 -5.07 -1.95 -19.07
N ILE A 39 -4.11 -2.55 -18.39
CA ILE A 39 -3.32 -3.66 -18.92
C ILE A 39 -3.45 -4.87 -18.02
N LYS A 40 -3.70 -6.03 -18.62
CA LYS A 40 -3.75 -7.29 -17.90
C LYS A 40 -2.36 -7.93 -17.86
N VAL A 41 -1.85 -8.17 -16.65
CA VAL A 41 -0.62 -8.92 -16.41
C VAL A 41 -0.93 -10.07 -15.46
N LYS A 42 -0.86 -11.31 -15.94
CA LYS A 42 -1.33 -12.51 -15.25
C LYS A 42 -2.81 -12.34 -14.80
N ASP A 43 -3.06 -12.37 -13.50
CA ASP A 43 -4.38 -12.32 -12.90
C ASP A 43 -4.74 -10.93 -12.34
N VAL A 44 -3.93 -9.90 -12.64
CA VAL A 44 -4.14 -8.52 -12.22
C VAL A 44 -4.35 -7.60 -13.41
N ILE A 45 -5.32 -6.68 -13.29
CA ILE A 45 -5.55 -5.58 -14.22
C ILE A 45 -4.94 -4.31 -13.61
N PHE A 46 -3.87 -3.83 -14.21
CA PHE A 46 -3.23 -2.58 -13.78
C PHE A 46 -3.80 -1.39 -14.53
N HIS A 47 -4.14 -0.33 -13.80
CA HIS A 47 -4.56 0.95 -14.33
C HIS A 47 -3.37 1.91 -14.26
N VAL A 48 -2.77 2.16 -15.41
CA VAL A 48 -1.56 3.00 -15.53
C VAL A 48 -1.95 4.36 -16.08
N PRO A 49 -1.68 5.46 -15.35
CA PRO A 49 -2.03 6.80 -15.80
C PRO A 49 -1.20 7.25 -17.01
N TYR A 50 -1.86 7.92 -17.94
CA TYR A 50 -1.26 8.55 -19.11
C TYR A 50 -1.59 10.03 -19.14
N LEU A 51 -0.56 10.87 -19.11
CA LEU A 51 -0.69 12.32 -19.20
C LEU A 51 -0.86 12.73 -20.67
N ASN A 52 -2.09 13.12 -21.04
CA ASN A 52 -2.42 13.46 -22.44
C ASN A 52 -1.64 14.67 -22.95
N SER A 53 -1.37 15.67 -22.10
CA SER A 53 -0.59 16.86 -22.44
C SER A 53 0.85 16.54 -22.82
N GLU A 54 1.45 15.61 -22.12
CA GLU A 54 2.86 15.23 -22.28
C GLU A 54 3.04 14.04 -23.22
N LYS A 55 1.94 13.34 -23.54
CA LYS A 55 1.93 12.06 -24.28
C LYS A 55 2.84 11.01 -23.63
N LYS A 56 2.81 10.93 -22.29
CA LYS A 56 3.64 10.03 -21.51
C LYS A 56 2.85 9.28 -20.46
N TYR A 57 3.27 8.05 -20.20
CA TYR A 57 2.81 7.25 -19.07
C TYR A 57 3.51 7.69 -17.80
N ILE A 58 2.80 7.60 -16.67
CA ILE A 58 3.42 7.66 -15.35
C ILE A 58 3.77 6.23 -14.98
N LEU A 59 5.05 5.93 -14.89
CA LEU A 59 5.56 4.63 -14.52
C LEU A 59 6.24 4.70 -13.16
N TRP A 60 6.57 3.54 -12.60
CA TRP A 60 7.24 3.43 -11.31
C TRP A 60 8.36 2.41 -11.39
N LYS A 61 9.46 2.68 -10.66
CA LYS A 61 10.57 1.77 -10.46
C LYS A 61 10.92 1.64 -8.99
N TRP A 62 11.47 0.52 -8.60
CA TRP A 62 11.93 0.29 -7.24
C TRP A 62 13.13 1.18 -6.89
N PHE A 63 13.11 1.78 -5.70
CA PHE A 63 14.12 2.74 -5.26
C PHE A 63 14.84 2.32 -3.96
N TRP A 64 14.57 1.12 -3.47
CA TRP A 64 15.25 0.56 -2.32
C TRP A 64 16.69 0.13 -2.68
N PRO A 65 17.71 0.29 -1.78
CA PRO A 65 17.59 0.76 -0.39
C PRO A 65 17.68 2.29 -0.21
N ASP A 66 17.80 3.05 -1.27
CA ASP A 66 18.06 4.51 -1.20
C ASP A 66 16.87 5.32 -0.66
N CYS A 67 15.69 4.71 -0.58
CA CYS A 67 14.49 5.35 -0.07
C CYS A 67 13.68 4.40 0.82
N HIS A 68 13.24 4.91 1.98
CA HIS A 68 12.33 4.23 2.92
C HIS A 68 11.16 5.13 3.37
N ASN A 69 10.84 6.17 2.60
CA ASN A 69 9.80 7.15 2.94
C ASN A 69 8.45 6.53 3.29
N CYS A 70 8.04 5.44 2.63
CA CYS A 70 6.80 4.73 2.97
C CYS A 70 6.82 4.08 4.37
N CYS A 71 8.00 3.81 4.93
CA CYS A 71 8.17 3.32 6.29
C CYS A 71 8.26 4.46 7.30
N ASP A 72 8.84 5.60 6.92
CA ASP A 72 8.89 6.80 7.75
C ASP A 72 7.53 7.45 7.96
N ARG A 73 6.59 7.18 7.06
CA ARG A 73 5.25 7.77 7.03
C ARG A 73 4.18 6.70 7.03
N GLN A 74 4.39 5.71 7.87
CA GLN A 74 3.49 4.58 7.96
C GLN A 74 2.06 5.03 8.26
N GLY A 75 1.14 4.72 7.33
CA GLY A 75 -0.29 4.74 7.57
C GLY A 75 -0.75 3.51 8.38
N ARG A 76 -2.02 3.20 8.31
CA ARG A 76 -2.56 1.95 8.87
C ARG A 76 -2.06 0.75 8.05
N LEU A 77 -1.62 -0.29 8.75
CA LEU A 77 -1.17 -1.56 8.15
C LEU A 77 -2.15 -2.67 8.52
N PRO A 78 -3.22 -2.86 7.73
CA PRO A 78 -4.16 -3.94 7.95
C PRO A 78 -3.48 -5.30 7.72
N LEU A 79 -3.70 -6.22 8.66
CA LEU A 79 -3.13 -7.56 8.64
C LEU A 79 -4.15 -8.56 8.12
N THR A 80 -3.69 -9.48 7.29
CA THR A 80 -4.44 -10.68 6.92
C THR A 80 -4.26 -11.77 7.98
N SER A 81 -5.06 -12.83 7.90
CA SER A 81 -4.88 -14.01 8.76
C SER A 81 -3.50 -14.65 8.62
N ASP A 82 -2.94 -14.62 7.39
CA ASP A 82 -1.62 -15.16 7.10
C ASP A 82 -0.52 -14.28 7.72
N ASP A 83 -0.70 -12.95 7.70
CA ASP A 83 0.23 -12.01 8.34
C ASP A 83 0.32 -12.25 9.85
N LEU A 84 -0.83 -12.49 10.52
CA LEU A 84 -0.82 -12.77 11.96
C LEU A 84 0.05 -13.97 12.30
N ILE A 85 0.00 -15.03 11.48
CA ILE A 85 0.80 -16.23 11.67
C ILE A 85 2.29 -15.95 11.39
N THR A 86 2.58 -15.36 10.23
CA THR A 86 3.96 -15.15 9.77
C THR A 86 4.70 -14.19 10.68
N ILE A 87 4.11 -13.02 10.95
CA ILE A 87 4.73 -11.99 11.78
C ILE A 87 4.82 -12.44 13.23
N GLY A 88 3.77 -13.07 13.76
CA GLY A 88 3.76 -13.56 15.13
C GLY A 88 4.86 -14.59 15.39
N LYS A 89 5.10 -15.50 14.44
CA LYS A 89 6.21 -16.46 14.50
C LYS A 89 7.58 -15.76 14.31
N GLY A 90 7.69 -14.86 13.35
CA GLY A 90 8.91 -14.07 13.10
C GLY A 90 9.35 -13.28 14.33
N LEU A 91 8.40 -12.68 15.05
CA LEU A 91 8.63 -11.98 16.32
C LEU A 91 8.73 -12.92 17.54
N LYS A 92 8.69 -14.24 17.32
CA LYS A 92 8.86 -15.28 18.36
C LYS A 92 7.79 -15.27 19.47
N TYR A 93 6.56 -14.85 19.13
CA TYR A 93 5.42 -15.01 20.03
C TYR A 93 5.07 -16.48 20.21
N LYS A 94 4.69 -16.86 21.44
CA LYS A 94 4.30 -18.24 21.75
C LYS A 94 2.89 -18.58 21.26
N ASN A 95 2.04 -17.58 21.12
CA ASN A 95 0.67 -17.76 20.68
C ASN A 95 0.11 -16.48 20.03
N THR A 96 -0.94 -16.64 19.25
CA THR A 96 -1.59 -15.56 18.50
C THR A 96 -2.19 -14.49 19.42
N ALA A 97 -2.74 -14.88 20.57
CA ALA A 97 -3.41 -13.93 21.47
C ALA A 97 -2.43 -12.90 22.04
N ASP A 98 -1.26 -13.34 22.47
CA ASP A 98 -0.21 -12.44 22.97
C ASP A 98 0.30 -11.52 21.86
N PHE A 99 0.47 -12.03 20.64
CA PHE A 99 0.84 -11.20 19.49
C PHE A 99 -0.19 -10.11 19.22
N ILE A 100 -1.47 -10.49 19.09
CA ILE A 100 -2.56 -9.54 18.82
C ILE A 100 -2.61 -8.46 19.91
N LYS A 101 -2.56 -8.86 21.19
CA LYS A 101 -2.59 -7.92 22.32
C LYS A 101 -1.45 -6.92 22.30
N ASN A 102 -0.24 -7.36 22.03
CA ASN A 102 0.96 -6.55 22.17
C ASN A 102 1.28 -5.73 20.92
N GLU A 103 1.05 -6.29 19.72
CA GLU A 103 1.54 -5.73 18.47
C GLU A 103 0.45 -5.12 17.58
N THR A 104 -0.82 -5.32 17.91
CA THR A 104 -1.89 -4.88 17.03
C THR A 104 -2.92 -3.97 17.68
N LEU A 105 -3.65 -3.25 16.85
CA LEU A 105 -4.85 -2.48 17.19
C LEU A 105 -6.02 -2.94 16.33
N THR A 106 -7.20 -3.01 16.93
CA THR A 106 -8.44 -3.20 16.20
C THR A 106 -9.00 -1.85 15.79
N VAL A 107 -9.23 -1.66 14.49
CA VAL A 107 -9.80 -0.44 13.93
C VAL A 107 -11.12 -0.77 13.26
N THR A 108 -12.15 -0.01 13.60
CA THR A 108 -13.49 -0.11 13.00
C THR A 108 -13.77 1.18 12.23
N TYR A 109 -14.22 1.05 10.98
CA TYR A 109 -14.56 2.17 10.10
C TYR A 109 -15.71 1.78 9.17
N ASP A 110 -16.41 2.79 8.68
CA ASP A 110 -17.50 2.58 7.72
C ASP A 110 -16.98 2.79 6.29
N GLU A 111 -17.29 1.85 5.41
CA GLU A 111 -16.89 1.86 4.01
C GLU A 111 -18.14 1.77 3.11
N PRO A 112 -18.23 2.60 2.05
CA PRO A 112 -19.33 2.47 1.09
C PRO A 112 -19.19 1.19 0.27
N GLY A 113 -20.19 0.32 0.35
CA GLY A 113 -20.27 -0.86 -0.48
C GLY A 113 -20.63 -0.53 -1.95
N PRO A 114 -20.58 -1.52 -2.85
CA PRO A 114 -20.84 -1.32 -4.28
C PRO A 114 -22.20 -0.71 -4.61
N SER A 115 -23.19 -0.87 -3.74
CA SER A 115 -24.55 -0.29 -3.88
C SER A 115 -24.71 1.07 -3.19
N GLY A 116 -23.62 1.66 -2.67
CA GLY A 116 -23.63 2.91 -1.90
C GLY A 116 -24.10 2.78 -0.45
N GLN A 117 -24.44 1.58 0.00
CA GLN A 117 -24.71 1.30 1.41
C GLN A 117 -23.43 1.36 2.22
N MET A 118 -23.48 1.95 3.42
CA MET A 118 -22.35 1.91 4.34
C MET A 118 -22.27 0.55 5.02
N THR A 119 -21.08 -0.02 5.04
CA THR A 119 -20.78 -1.30 5.71
C THR A 119 -19.68 -1.05 6.73
N THR A 120 -19.94 -1.44 7.98
CA THR A 120 -18.94 -1.35 9.03
C THR A 120 -17.90 -2.46 8.88
N MET A 121 -16.67 -2.08 8.66
CA MET A 121 -15.53 -2.97 8.55
C MET A 121 -14.69 -2.93 9.82
N THR A 122 -14.17 -4.07 10.21
CA THR A 122 -13.24 -4.19 11.35
C THR A 122 -11.96 -4.84 10.86
N THR A 123 -10.84 -4.17 11.06
CA THR A 123 -9.52 -4.67 10.68
C THR A 123 -8.60 -4.75 11.89
N ILE A 124 -7.71 -5.72 11.88
CA ILE A 124 -6.58 -5.79 12.81
C ILE A 124 -5.40 -5.12 12.11
N ASN A 125 -4.84 -4.09 12.73
CA ASN A 125 -3.73 -3.33 12.18
C ASN A 125 -2.50 -3.48 13.07
N LEU A 126 -1.33 -3.49 12.45
CA LEU A 126 -0.07 -3.42 13.19
C LEU A 126 0.06 -2.06 13.89
N LYS A 127 0.49 -2.05 15.16
CA LYS A 127 0.76 -0.81 15.90
C LYS A 127 1.89 -0.02 15.24
N ARG A 128 1.76 1.30 15.22
CA ARG A 128 2.82 2.23 14.84
C ARG A 128 3.71 2.58 16.04
N LYS A 129 4.78 3.32 15.82
CA LYS A 129 5.77 3.66 16.85
C LYS A 129 5.18 4.44 18.05
N ILE A 130 4.11 5.23 17.83
CA ILE A 130 3.51 6.14 18.82
C ILE A 130 2.03 5.80 19.09
N ASP A 131 1.53 4.68 18.59
CA ASP A 131 0.14 4.27 18.82
C ASP A 131 -0.07 3.76 20.25
N GLU A 132 -0.11 4.65 21.22
CA GLU A 132 -0.60 4.34 22.55
C GLU A 132 -2.12 4.51 22.65
N THR A 133 -2.71 5.33 21.78
CA THR A 133 -4.16 5.55 21.67
C THR A 133 -4.57 5.54 20.22
N ALA A 134 -5.76 5.01 19.92
CA ALA A 134 -6.29 4.84 18.57
C ALA A 134 -6.61 6.16 17.82
N GLU A 135 -6.28 7.32 18.37
CA GLU A 135 -6.87 8.58 17.98
C GLU A 135 -6.14 9.34 16.87
N GLU A 136 -5.01 8.88 16.35
CA GLU A 136 -4.28 9.75 15.44
C GLU A 136 -4.20 9.24 14.00
N ASP A 137 -4.78 10.04 13.12
CA ASP A 137 -4.49 10.10 11.69
C ASP A 137 -3.10 10.67 11.38
N GLY A 138 -2.14 10.54 12.29
CA GLY A 138 -0.80 11.03 12.12
C GLY A 138 -0.16 10.44 10.87
N THR A 139 0.10 11.29 9.88
CA THR A 139 0.62 10.89 8.56
C THR A 139 2.14 10.77 8.52
N HIS A 140 2.82 11.14 9.61
CA HIS A 140 4.28 11.20 9.70
C HIS A 140 4.83 10.38 10.87
N ILE A 141 4.23 9.22 11.14
CA ILE A 141 4.69 8.32 12.19
C ILE A 141 5.51 7.22 11.55
N SER A 142 6.78 7.15 11.91
CA SER A 142 7.68 6.09 11.43
C SER A 142 7.20 4.71 11.87
N CYS A 143 7.43 3.73 11.02
CA CYS A 143 7.19 2.34 11.36
C CYS A 143 8.04 1.94 12.56
N ARG A 144 7.43 1.28 13.56
CA ARG A 144 8.12 0.82 14.77
C ARG A 144 9.21 -0.22 14.51
N PHE A 145 9.19 -0.85 13.35
CA PHE A 145 10.15 -1.86 12.89
C PHE A 145 11.21 -1.31 11.94
N LEU A 146 11.18 0.00 11.69
CA LEU A 146 12.23 0.69 10.97
C LEU A 146 13.33 1.06 11.97
N ASP A 147 14.55 0.63 11.72
CA ASP A 147 15.71 1.02 12.50
C ASP A 147 16.30 2.36 12.06
N ASP A 148 17.29 2.86 12.82
CA ASP A 148 17.92 4.14 12.55
C ASP A 148 18.75 4.15 11.25
N ALA A 149 19.06 2.97 10.70
CA ALA A 149 19.73 2.82 9.41
C ALA A 149 18.75 2.71 8.23
N GLY A 150 17.44 2.78 8.49
CA GLY A 150 16.41 2.66 7.46
C GLY A 150 16.08 1.21 7.07
N ALA A 151 16.57 0.22 7.82
CA ALA A 151 16.26 -1.18 7.55
C ALA A 151 15.03 -1.66 8.33
N CYS A 152 14.26 -2.57 7.74
CA CYS A 152 13.10 -3.17 8.37
C CYS A 152 13.50 -4.40 9.17
N SER A 153 13.33 -4.37 10.50
CA SER A 153 13.68 -5.50 11.39
C SER A 153 12.77 -6.72 11.23
N MET A 154 11.63 -6.58 10.54
CA MET A 154 10.74 -7.70 10.19
C MET A 154 11.07 -8.35 8.85
N HIS A 155 12.00 -7.82 8.07
CA HIS A 155 12.31 -8.42 6.77
C HIS A 155 12.95 -9.80 6.93
N PRO A 156 12.51 -10.84 6.18
CA PRO A 156 11.51 -10.82 5.08
C PRO A 156 10.04 -10.98 5.51
N ASP A 157 9.73 -11.19 6.77
CA ASP A 157 8.39 -11.54 7.29
C ASP A 157 7.48 -10.32 7.53
N ARG A 158 7.66 -9.27 6.74
CA ARG A 158 6.84 -8.05 6.84
C ARG A 158 5.40 -8.27 6.37
N PRO A 159 4.42 -7.45 6.83
CA PRO A 159 3.02 -7.55 6.40
C PRO A 159 2.85 -7.55 4.88
N GLY A 160 1.89 -8.30 4.39
CA GLY A 160 1.58 -8.39 2.96
C GLY A 160 1.33 -7.02 2.32
N VAL A 161 0.65 -6.11 3.04
CA VAL A 161 0.41 -4.74 2.58
C VAL A 161 1.69 -3.95 2.32
N CYS A 162 2.78 -4.22 3.05
CA CYS A 162 4.08 -3.56 2.84
C CYS A 162 4.74 -3.93 1.50
N TYR A 163 4.32 -5.04 0.88
CA TYR A 163 4.80 -5.46 -0.44
C TYR A 163 4.00 -4.84 -1.58
N LEU A 164 2.88 -4.18 -1.30
CA LEU A 164 2.01 -3.61 -2.34
C LEU A 164 2.45 -2.22 -2.77
N TYR A 165 3.08 -1.44 -1.89
CA TYR A 165 3.45 -0.07 -2.22
C TYR A 165 4.32 0.02 -3.49
N PRO A 166 4.02 0.91 -4.42
CA PRO A 166 3.05 2.01 -4.34
C PRO A 166 1.66 1.68 -4.90
N PHE A 167 1.28 0.41 -4.96
CA PHE A 167 -0.01 0.02 -5.53
C PHE A 167 -1.12 0.01 -4.47
N ALA A 168 -2.25 0.63 -4.81
CA ALA A 168 -3.55 0.31 -4.24
C ALA A 168 -4.20 -0.79 -5.08
N SER A 169 -4.82 -1.77 -4.44
CA SER A 169 -5.46 -2.86 -5.16
C SER A 169 -6.80 -3.23 -4.53
N TRP A 170 -7.71 -3.76 -5.36
CA TRP A 170 -9.04 -4.18 -4.92
C TRP A 170 -9.53 -5.38 -5.73
N LEU A 171 -10.47 -6.09 -5.16
CA LEU A 171 -11.15 -7.20 -5.79
C LEU A 171 -12.51 -6.71 -6.33
N GLU A 172 -12.78 -6.95 -7.61
CA GLU A 172 -14.04 -6.65 -8.25
C GLU A 172 -14.69 -7.93 -8.79
N ASN A 173 -16.01 -8.01 -8.71
CA ASN A 173 -16.76 -9.12 -9.28
C ASN A 173 -17.33 -8.72 -10.65
N GLU A 174 -16.64 -9.09 -11.70
CA GLU A 174 -17.06 -8.88 -13.06
C GLU A 174 -17.74 -10.13 -13.62
N GLN A 175 -19.04 -10.04 -13.87
CA GLN A 175 -19.84 -11.11 -14.47
C GLN A 175 -19.69 -12.47 -13.74
N GLY A 176 -19.65 -12.44 -12.40
CA GLY A 176 -19.49 -13.63 -11.57
C GLY A 176 -18.06 -14.17 -11.45
N LYS A 177 -17.08 -13.46 -11.97
CA LYS A 177 -15.65 -13.78 -11.81
C LYS A 177 -14.95 -12.69 -10.99
N ALA A 178 -14.29 -13.11 -9.95
CA ALA A 178 -13.44 -12.20 -9.18
C ALA A 178 -12.22 -11.78 -10.02
N ARG A 179 -11.97 -10.49 -10.10
CA ARG A 179 -10.80 -9.91 -10.77
C ARG A 179 -10.08 -8.98 -9.81
N VAL A 180 -8.78 -9.01 -9.82
CA VAL A 180 -7.94 -8.11 -9.05
C VAL A 180 -7.52 -6.95 -9.91
N HIS A 181 -7.77 -5.74 -9.42
CA HIS A 181 -7.36 -4.49 -10.04
C HIS A 181 -6.29 -3.82 -9.19
N ALA A 182 -5.41 -3.06 -9.81
CA ALA A 182 -4.38 -2.28 -9.13
C ALA A 182 -4.15 -0.94 -9.82
N THR A 183 -3.90 0.09 -9.03
CA THR A 183 -3.49 1.42 -9.48
C THR A 183 -2.41 1.98 -8.56
N TYR A 184 -1.84 3.14 -8.86
CA TYR A 184 -0.86 3.77 -7.97
C TYR A 184 -1.52 4.58 -6.86
N GLN A 185 -0.86 4.61 -5.72
CA GLN A 185 -1.10 5.60 -4.67
C GLN A 185 -0.08 6.74 -4.80
N PHE A 186 -0.57 7.92 -5.13
CA PHE A 186 0.26 9.12 -5.27
C PHE A 186 0.23 9.93 -3.97
N THR A 187 1.10 9.57 -3.03
CA THR A 187 1.17 10.21 -1.71
C THR A 187 2.16 11.38 -1.66
N GLY A 188 2.91 11.62 -2.74
CA GLY A 188 3.86 12.72 -2.84
C GLY A 188 5.24 12.44 -2.21
N ASP A 189 5.45 11.26 -1.66
CA ASP A 189 6.67 10.88 -0.94
C ASP A 189 7.48 9.75 -1.60
N CYS A 190 7.08 9.33 -2.81
CA CYS A 190 7.77 8.28 -3.55
C CYS A 190 8.63 8.83 -4.69
N PRO A 191 9.96 8.70 -4.64
CA PRO A 191 10.85 9.12 -5.72
C PRO A 191 10.86 8.18 -6.93
N GLY A 192 10.21 7.02 -6.82
CA GLY A 192 10.22 5.99 -7.86
C GLY A 192 9.39 6.30 -9.09
N PHE A 193 8.49 7.29 -9.05
CA PHE A 193 7.67 7.65 -10.21
C PHE A 193 8.46 8.42 -11.26
N TYR A 194 8.24 8.09 -12.54
CA TYR A 194 8.88 8.75 -13.67
C TYR A 194 7.97 8.76 -14.91
N LEU A 195 8.26 9.62 -15.88
CA LEU A 195 7.54 9.71 -17.15
C LEU A 195 8.23 8.87 -18.23
N ALA A 196 7.44 8.15 -19.02
CA ALA A 196 7.93 7.29 -20.10
C ALA A 196 7.01 7.30 -21.33
N ASP A 197 7.61 7.06 -22.50
CA ASP A 197 6.91 7.06 -23.77
C ASP A 197 6.15 5.73 -24.01
N ASN A 198 6.55 4.64 -23.34
CA ASN A 198 5.88 3.35 -23.48
C ASN A 198 5.87 2.56 -22.15
N LEU A 199 4.93 1.62 -22.06
CA LEU A 199 4.73 0.76 -20.89
C LEU A 199 5.77 -0.37 -20.74
N ASP A 200 6.54 -0.67 -21.76
CA ASP A 200 7.46 -1.82 -21.75
C ASP A 200 8.57 -1.64 -20.72
N GLN A 201 8.88 -0.39 -20.37
CA GLN A 201 9.89 -0.06 -19.36
C GLN A 201 9.51 -0.55 -17.95
N MET A 202 8.22 -0.79 -17.68
CA MET A 202 7.75 -1.27 -16.38
C MET A 202 7.21 -2.71 -16.42
N LYS A 203 7.41 -3.41 -17.51
CA LYS A 203 6.77 -4.71 -17.73
C LYS A 203 7.21 -5.79 -16.75
N GLU A 204 8.47 -5.77 -16.37
CA GLU A 204 9.02 -6.74 -15.42
C GLU A 204 8.57 -6.44 -13.99
N GLU A 205 8.50 -5.17 -13.60
CA GLU A 205 7.95 -4.75 -12.32
C GLU A 205 6.48 -5.17 -12.18
N LEU A 206 5.65 -4.93 -13.20
CA LEU A 206 4.27 -5.34 -13.21
C LEU A 206 4.11 -6.88 -13.11
N ARG A 207 4.99 -7.64 -13.75
CA ARG A 207 5.01 -9.10 -13.63
C ARG A 207 5.38 -9.56 -12.24
N ALA A 208 6.38 -8.95 -11.63
CA ALA A 208 6.80 -9.26 -10.26
C ALA A 208 5.68 -8.95 -9.26
N TYR A 209 5.09 -7.75 -9.37
CA TYR A 209 4.01 -7.32 -8.48
C TYR A 209 2.70 -8.06 -8.67
N SER A 210 2.39 -8.55 -9.88
CA SER A 210 1.08 -9.20 -10.15
C SER A 210 0.81 -10.39 -9.22
N THR A 211 1.80 -11.21 -8.94
CA THR A 211 1.63 -12.35 -8.02
C THR A 211 1.38 -11.86 -6.59
N THR A 212 2.22 -10.95 -6.10
CA THR A 212 2.09 -10.41 -4.74
C THR A 212 0.74 -9.71 -4.52
N ILE A 213 0.31 -8.89 -5.49
CA ILE A 213 -0.99 -8.19 -5.43
C ILE A 213 -2.14 -9.19 -5.45
N TYR A 214 -2.09 -10.19 -6.30
CA TYR A 214 -3.13 -11.22 -6.38
C TYR A 214 -3.24 -12.00 -5.07
N ASP A 215 -2.13 -12.52 -4.57
CA ASP A 215 -2.09 -13.32 -3.34
C ASP A 215 -2.58 -12.53 -2.13
N TYR A 216 -2.16 -11.26 -2.00
CA TYR A 216 -2.63 -10.38 -0.94
C TYR A 216 -4.16 -10.16 -0.99
N ASN A 217 -4.71 -9.88 -2.18
CA ASN A 217 -6.16 -9.66 -2.33
C ASN A 217 -6.96 -10.94 -2.02
N MET A 218 -6.44 -12.11 -2.40
CA MET A 218 -7.06 -13.39 -2.06
C MET A 218 -7.00 -13.64 -0.54
N ALA A 219 -5.87 -13.39 0.11
CA ALA A 219 -5.72 -13.52 1.56
C ALA A 219 -6.61 -12.52 2.32
N SER A 220 -6.65 -11.26 1.87
CA SER A 220 -7.52 -10.23 2.44
C SER A 220 -9.00 -10.59 2.32
N ASN A 221 -9.44 -11.03 1.12
CA ASN A 221 -10.81 -11.47 0.91
C ASN A 221 -11.18 -12.68 1.78
N ARG A 222 -10.28 -13.66 1.94
CA ARG A 222 -10.48 -14.79 2.86
C ARG A 222 -10.61 -14.30 4.29
N THR A 223 -9.73 -13.43 4.75
CA THR A 223 -9.75 -12.85 6.09
C THR A 223 -11.07 -12.11 6.36
N ASN A 224 -11.55 -11.31 5.39
CA ASN A 224 -12.82 -10.59 5.52
C ASN A 224 -14.04 -11.53 5.63
N ARG A 225 -13.99 -12.68 4.97
CA ARG A 225 -15.09 -13.67 5.01
C ARG A 225 -15.05 -14.55 6.25
N GLU A 226 -13.88 -14.97 6.68
CA GLU A 226 -13.70 -15.99 7.72
C GLU A 226 -13.33 -15.36 9.08
N GLY A 227 -12.92 -14.10 9.08
CA GLY A 227 -12.42 -13.40 10.26
C GLY A 227 -11.10 -13.98 10.75
N PHE A 228 -10.77 -13.65 11.99
CA PHE A 228 -9.52 -14.08 12.64
C PHE A 228 -9.71 -15.23 13.64
N SER A 229 -10.93 -15.74 13.80
CA SER A 229 -11.26 -16.73 14.83
C SER A 229 -10.56 -18.08 14.65
N ALA A 230 -10.20 -18.43 13.43
CA ALA A 230 -9.49 -19.66 13.10
C ALA A 230 -7.96 -19.53 13.12
N VAL A 231 -7.42 -18.31 13.35
CA VAL A 231 -5.99 -18.09 13.32
C VAL A 231 -5.36 -18.50 14.64
N SER A 232 -4.57 -19.56 14.62
CA SER A 232 -3.81 -20.03 15.77
C SER A 232 -2.45 -20.50 15.34
N PHE A 233 -1.42 -20.11 16.11
CA PHE A 233 -0.12 -20.74 16.11
C PHE A 233 0.32 -20.97 17.55
N SER A 234 0.98 -22.08 17.79
CA SER A 234 1.52 -22.49 19.07
C SER A 234 2.94 -23.03 18.84
#